data_41d9a367ceee11da3b8e2ed59060f613
#
_entry.id   41d9a367ceee11da3b8e2ed59060f613
#
_cell.length_a   1.000
_cell.length_b   1.000
_cell.length_c   1.000
_cell.angle_alpha   90.00
_cell.angle_beta   90.00
_cell.angle_gamma   90.00
#
_symmetry.space_group_name_H-M   'P 1'
#
loop_
_entity.id
_entity.type
_entity.pdbx_description
1 polymer ?
#
loop_
_entity_poly.entity_id
_entity_poly.type
_entity_poly.pdbx_seq_one_letter_code
_entity_poly.pdbx_strand_id
1 'polypeptide(L)'
;VSPLQTMRGKAMGARCSLVVNGRSVRVSTGDTPLEAALAEGMIAPVQMPSGTPQAGAPLAGQGVAHQGAARPARRPPAHRARPEAFRPSLPSAPIPGQEEAPPIPVAVRKGTVTEIRRLSPGIVEIVATLTKRPTLEPGHQARVTFSGLPTLTLAPTLRVDGAAEINEAVFHIPRDPEGGPVDAIRLDQPVRLKGPVGRGQYRPGGGRLVLVAAGAGFGAIWAIARAARYVEPAREMALAIGARDALDLYMRESLDWLRRTGVARIVLCADRGGPRPPDVRSGPLTAHLPSLRATDVVHVAGDVSTVGAVQVLAASVGARCYPIVLA
;
A
#
# COMPACT_ATOMS: atom_id res chain seq x y z
N VAL A 1 15.94 3.50 61.08
CA VAL A 1 15.62 2.59 59.96
C VAL A 1 14.21 2.95 59.51
N SER A 2 14.07 3.79 58.49
CA SER A 2 12.75 4.15 57.89
C SER A 2 12.58 3.43 56.58
N PRO A 3 11.40 2.87 56.27
CA PRO A 3 11.14 2.23 54.99
C PRO A 3 10.77 3.26 53.93
N LEU A 4 11.42 3.15 52.76
CA LEU A 4 11.13 3.87 51.52
C LEU A 4 9.75 3.46 51.01
N GLN A 5 8.79 4.38 51.02
CA GLN A 5 7.54 4.25 50.33
C GLN A 5 7.76 4.44 48.81
N THR A 6 7.62 3.37 48.07
CA THR A 6 7.61 3.37 46.59
C THR A 6 6.29 3.95 46.11
N MET A 7 6.30 5.20 45.68
CA MET A 7 5.17 5.78 44.95
C MET A 7 5.10 5.15 43.53
N ARG A 8 4.16 4.24 43.35
CA ARG A 8 3.72 3.81 42.00
C ARG A 8 2.99 4.95 41.32
N GLY A 9 3.67 5.64 40.43
CA GLY A 9 3.06 6.57 39.51
C GLY A 9 2.05 5.84 38.63
N LYS A 10 0.77 6.19 38.74
CA LYS A 10 -0.31 5.75 37.88
C LYS A 10 -0.08 6.35 36.52
N ALA A 11 0.39 5.57 35.55
CA ALA A 11 0.51 5.99 34.16
C ALA A 11 -0.90 6.39 33.67
N MET A 12 -1.11 7.68 33.48
CA MET A 12 -2.31 8.18 32.79
C MET A 12 -2.20 7.75 31.33
N GLY A 13 -2.99 6.75 30.95
CA GLY A 13 -3.11 6.30 29.56
C GLY A 13 -3.46 7.47 28.67
N ALA A 14 -2.68 7.68 27.63
CA ALA A 14 -2.96 8.67 26.61
C ALA A 14 -4.33 8.36 25.96
N ARG A 15 -5.28 9.29 26.06
CA ARG A 15 -6.58 9.20 25.42
C ARG A 15 -6.49 9.85 24.07
N CYS A 16 -6.75 9.09 22.99
CA CYS A 16 -6.89 9.67 21.66
C CYS A 16 -8.36 9.59 21.20
N SER A 17 -8.79 10.52 20.36
CA SER A 17 -10.08 10.48 19.73
C SER A 17 -9.95 10.07 18.27
N LEU A 18 -10.72 9.10 17.84
CA LEU A 18 -10.84 8.63 16.47
C LEU A 18 -12.14 9.13 15.85
N VAL A 19 -12.14 9.55 14.60
CA VAL A 19 -13.38 9.91 13.90
C VAL A 19 -13.79 8.73 13.02
N VAL A 20 -14.91 8.09 13.34
CA VAL A 20 -15.52 7.00 12.57
C VAL A 20 -16.88 7.48 12.06
N ASN A 21 -17.11 7.42 10.75
CA ASN A 21 -18.35 7.89 10.10
C ASN A 21 -18.77 9.31 10.51
N GLY A 22 -17.80 10.22 10.64
CA GLY A 22 -18.05 11.61 11.02
C GLY A 22 -18.30 11.83 12.52
N ARG A 23 -18.27 10.80 13.36
CA ARG A 23 -18.41 10.88 14.82
C ARG A 23 -17.09 10.65 15.52
N SER A 24 -16.82 11.43 16.57
CA SER A 24 -15.59 11.29 17.37
C SER A 24 -15.79 10.20 18.44
N VAL A 25 -14.92 9.19 18.42
CA VAL A 25 -14.86 8.07 19.37
C VAL A 25 -13.63 8.23 20.24
N ARG A 26 -13.78 8.06 21.55
CA ARG A 26 -12.66 8.06 22.50
C ARG A 26 -12.08 6.64 22.60
N VAL A 27 -10.77 6.52 22.33
CA VAL A 27 -10.06 5.25 22.38
C VAL A 27 -9.06 5.32 23.52
N SER A 28 -9.06 4.30 24.40
CA SER A 28 -8.07 4.14 25.45
C SER A 28 -6.87 3.32 24.94
N THR A 29 -5.71 3.54 25.52
CA THR A 29 -4.51 2.77 25.15
C THR A 29 -4.73 1.28 25.47
N GLY A 30 -4.77 0.45 24.42
CA GLY A 30 -5.02 -0.99 24.54
C GLY A 30 -6.30 -1.46 23.83
N ASP A 31 -7.25 -0.57 23.55
CA ASP A 31 -8.47 -0.92 22.82
C ASP A 31 -8.20 -0.96 21.32
N THR A 32 -8.74 -1.96 20.65
CA THR A 32 -8.80 -1.91 19.18
C THR A 32 -9.89 -0.90 18.76
N PRO A 33 -9.75 -0.21 17.61
CA PRO A 33 -10.78 0.69 17.10
C PRO A 33 -12.15 0.04 16.96
N LEU A 34 -12.20 -1.28 16.76
CA LEU A 34 -13.41 -2.06 16.67
C LEU A 34 -14.08 -2.22 18.06
N GLU A 35 -13.31 -2.51 19.10
CA GLU A 35 -13.83 -2.63 20.48
C GLU A 35 -14.34 -1.30 20.97
N ALA A 36 -13.65 -0.20 20.69
CA ALA A 36 -14.10 1.14 21.04
C ALA A 36 -15.41 1.51 20.31
N ALA A 37 -15.54 1.17 19.02
CA ALA A 37 -16.76 1.42 18.23
C ALA A 37 -17.95 0.55 18.67
N LEU A 38 -17.70 -0.69 19.11
CA LEU A 38 -18.70 -1.59 19.70
C LEU A 38 -19.16 -1.10 21.07
N ALA A 39 -18.23 -0.68 21.94
CA ALA A 39 -18.54 -0.17 23.27
C ALA A 39 -19.40 1.11 23.24
N GLU A 40 -19.22 1.94 22.23
CA GLU A 40 -20.03 3.15 22.02
C GLU A 40 -21.32 2.92 21.19
N GLY A 41 -21.66 1.66 20.87
CA GLY A 41 -22.90 1.31 20.16
C GLY A 41 -22.97 1.81 18.71
N MET A 42 -21.84 2.14 18.11
CA MET A 42 -21.77 2.65 16.74
C MET A 42 -21.83 1.55 15.68
N ILE A 43 -21.62 0.29 16.09
CA ILE A 43 -21.71 -0.91 15.26
C ILE A 43 -22.63 -1.88 15.99
N ALA A 44 -23.79 -2.20 15.42
CA ALA A 44 -24.64 -3.25 15.96
C ALA A 44 -24.01 -4.63 15.67
N PRO A 45 -24.00 -5.57 16.62
CA PRO A 45 -23.56 -6.93 16.35
C PRO A 45 -24.46 -7.55 15.27
N VAL A 46 -23.86 -8.03 14.18
CA VAL A 46 -24.59 -8.74 13.13
C VAL A 46 -25.10 -10.04 13.73
N GLN A 47 -26.38 -10.13 13.96
CA GLN A 47 -27.06 -11.40 14.30
C GLN A 47 -27.01 -12.27 13.04
N MET A 48 -26.25 -13.36 13.10
CA MET A 48 -26.32 -14.42 12.09
C MET A 48 -27.71 -15.05 12.14
N PRO A 49 -28.42 -15.13 11.02
CA PRO A 49 -29.69 -15.88 10.98
C PRO A 49 -29.36 -17.36 11.17
N SER A 50 -29.88 -17.96 12.24
CA SER A 50 -29.90 -19.39 12.48
C SER A 50 -30.89 -20.05 11.52
N GLY A 51 -30.43 -20.38 10.32
CA GLY A 51 -31.20 -21.11 9.30
C GLY A 51 -30.69 -22.53 9.18
N THR A 52 -31.45 -23.47 9.70
CA THR A 52 -31.32 -24.93 9.49
C THR A 52 -31.48 -25.24 8.00
N PRO A 53 -30.62 -26.04 7.37
CA PRO A 53 -30.85 -26.47 5.99
C PRO A 53 -31.90 -27.61 5.95
N GLN A 54 -33.02 -27.35 5.33
CA GLN A 54 -33.97 -28.37 4.95
C GLN A 54 -33.50 -29.07 3.67
N ALA A 55 -33.32 -30.40 3.77
CA ALA A 55 -33.08 -31.29 2.64
C ALA A 55 -34.38 -31.49 1.87
N GLY A 56 -34.31 -31.47 0.54
CA GLY A 56 -35.48 -31.75 -0.32
C GLY A 56 -35.11 -31.97 -1.78
N ALA A 57 -34.98 -33.25 -2.12
CA ALA A 57 -35.36 -33.99 -3.32
C ALA A 57 -34.90 -33.58 -4.75
N PRO A 58 -34.66 -34.58 -5.61
CA PRO A 58 -34.10 -34.44 -6.96
C PRO A 58 -35.19 -34.38 -8.04
N LEU A 59 -34.91 -33.72 -9.14
CA LEU A 59 -35.66 -33.86 -10.38
C LEU A 59 -34.73 -34.26 -11.54
N ALA A 60 -35.06 -35.41 -12.10
CA ALA A 60 -34.50 -36.00 -13.31
C ALA A 60 -35.13 -35.36 -14.55
N GLY A 61 -34.46 -35.43 -15.68
CA GLY A 61 -35.13 -35.32 -16.97
C GLY A 61 -34.30 -34.73 -18.09
N GLN A 62 -33.78 -35.65 -18.89
CA GLN A 62 -33.89 -35.77 -20.35
C GLN A 62 -32.95 -34.91 -21.21
N GLY A 63 -32.16 -35.67 -21.94
CA GLY A 63 -31.30 -35.31 -23.03
C GLY A 63 -32.03 -35.08 -24.35
N VAL A 64 -31.32 -34.43 -25.26
CA VAL A 64 -31.44 -34.66 -26.73
C VAL A 64 -30.08 -34.37 -27.37
N ALA A 65 -29.59 -35.37 -28.10
CA ALA A 65 -28.45 -35.28 -28.98
C ALA A 65 -28.85 -34.71 -30.34
N HIS A 66 -28.03 -33.82 -30.90
CA HIS A 66 -28.03 -33.62 -32.35
C HIS A 66 -26.59 -33.54 -32.89
N GLN A 67 -26.31 -34.52 -33.75
CA GLN A 67 -25.17 -34.59 -34.65
C GLN A 67 -25.36 -33.58 -35.79
N GLY A 68 -24.29 -32.90 -36.18
CA GLY A 68 -24.24 -32.06 -37.38
C GLY A 68 -22.82 -31.97 -37.92
N ALA A 69 -22.63 -32.55 -39.09
CA ALA A 69 -21.37 -32.80 -39.77
C ALA A 69 -20.61 -31.54 -40.22
N ALA A 70 -19.29 -31.64 -40.19
CA ALA A 70 -18.33 -30.65 -40.66
C ALA A 70 -18.22 -30.58 -42.19
N ARG A 71 -18.01 -29.37 -42.71
CA ARG A 71 -17.46 -29.10 -44.04
C ARG A 71 -16.25 -28.20 -43.92
N PRO A 72 -15.14 -28.44 -44.63
CA PRO A 72 -13.94 -27.65 -44.54
C PRO A 72 -14.02 -26.38 -45.39
N ALA A 73 -13.74 -25.24 -44.79
CA ALA A 73 -13.64 -23.96 -45.49
C ALA A 73 -12.17 -23.62 -45.87
N ARG A 74 -12.02 -23.18 -47.11
CA ARG A 74 -10.76 -22.80 -47.76
C ARG A 74 -10.04 -21.68 -47.07
N ARG A 75 -8.69 -21.77 -46.95
CA ARG A 75 -7.76 -20.70 -46.54
C ARG A 75 -7.69 -19.61 -47.63
N PRO A 76 -7.78 -18.33 -47.27
CA PRO A 76 -7.32 -17.22 -48.13
C PRO A 76 -5.81 -16.94 -47.94
N PRO A 77 -5.16 -16.32 -48.93
CA PRO A 77 -3.70 -16.15 -48.96
C PRO A 77 -3.18 -15.12 -47.97
N ALA A 78 -1.97 -15.39 -47.48
CA ALA A 78 -1.25 -14.55 -46.55
C ALA A 78 -0.87 -13.18 -47.15
N HIS A 79 -1.49 -12.12 -46.67
CA HIS A 79 -0.96 -10.75 -46.81
C HIS A 79 0.16 -10.53 -45.81
N ARG A 80 1.38 -10.24 -46.32
CA ARG A 80 2.50 -9.73 -45.53
C ARG A 80 2.09 -8.40 -44.88
N ALA A 81 1.82 -8.41 -43.60
CA ALA A 81 1.68 -7.20 -42.81
C ALA A 81 3.07 -6.57 -42.59
N ARG A 82 3.21 -5.30 -42.95
CA ARG A 82 4.31 -4.42 -42.54
C ARG A 82 4.32 -4.33 -41.00
N PRO A 83 5.49 -4.26 -40.35
CA PRO A 83 5.54 -3.97 -38.92
C PRO A 83 5.10 -2.51 -38.70
N GLU A 84 3.87 -2.34 -38.21
CA GLU A 84 3.44 -1.04 -37.68
C GLU A 84 4.22 -0.77 -36.40
N ALA A 85 4.86 0.40 -36.36
CA ALA A 85 5.55 0.92 -35.21
C ALA A 85 4.60 0.96 -34.01
N PHE A 86 5.01 0.31 -32.93
CA PHE A 86 4.31 0.32 -31.64
C PHE A 86 4.13 1.76 -31.17
N ARG A 87 2.93 2.29 -31.30
CA ARG A 87 2.52 3.54 -30.66
C ARG A 87 2.04 3.17 -29.27
N PRO A 88 2.63 3.70 -28.20
CA PRO A 88 2.10 3.50 -26.86
C PRO A 88 0.69 4.08 -26.81
N SER A 89 -0.29 3.24 -26.53
CA SER A 89 -1.67 3.64 -26.34
C SER A 89 -1.76 4.60 -25.16
N LEU A 90 -2.33 5.77 -25.38
CA LEU A 90 -2.73 6.70 -24.32
C LEU A 90 -3.67 6.02 -23.32
N PRO A 91 -3.72 6.48 -22.07
CA PRO A 91 -4.44 5.81 -21.01
C PRO A 91 -5.90 5.58 -21.35
N SER A 92 -6.36 4.37 -21.11
CA SER A 92 -7.75 3.93 -21.30
C SER A 92 -8.72 4.90 -20.64
N ALA A 93 -9.81 5.19 -21.34
CA ALA A 93 -10.92 5.99 -20.84
C ALA A 93 -11.44 5.47 -19.50
N PRO A 94 -11.94 6.33 -18.60
CA PRO A 94 -12.47 5.90 -17.31
C PRO A 94 -13.62 4.92 -17.51
N ILE A 95 -13.62 3.84 -16.72
CA ILE A 95 -14.69 2.85 -16.72
C ILE A 95 -15.96 3.53 -16.20
N PRO A 96 -17.09 3.49 -16.96
CA PRO A 96 -18.34 4.07 -16.51
C PRO A 96 -18.82 3.42 -15.21
N GLY A 97 -19.12 4.22 -14.18
CA GLY A 97 -19.72 3.76 -12.92
C GLY A 97 -18.85 3.87 -11.67
N GLN A 98 -17.63 4.38 -11.76
CA GLN A 98 -16.88 4.82 -10.57
C GLN A 98 -16.94 6.34 -10.50
N GLU A 99 -17.78 6.87 -9.61
CA GLU A 99 -17.67 8.26 -9.17
C GLU A 99 -16.26 8.46 -8.61
N GLU A 100 -15.44 9.18 -9.36
CA GLU A 100 -14.12 9.60 -8.90
C GLU A 100 -14.36 10.55 -7.75
N ALA A 101 -13.97 10.17 -6.52
CA ALA A 101 -14.08 11.06 -5.37
C ALA A 101 -13.47 12.43 -5.72
N PRO A 102 -14.08 13.53 -5.29
CA PRO A 102 -13.63 14.87 -5.64
C PRO A 102 -12.14 15.02 -5.28
N PRO A 103 -11.36 15.65 -6.15
CA PRO A 103 -9.92 15.76 -5.94
C PRO A 103 -9.64 16.53 -4.64
N ILE A 104 -8.80 15.95 -3.78
CA ILE A 104 -8.37 16.63 -2.56
C ILE A 104 -7.61 17.90 -2.95
N PRO A 105 -7.96 19.07 -2.42
CA PRO A 105 -7.31 20.31 -2.81
C PRO A 105 -5.84 20.31 -2.40
N VAL A 106 -4.97 20.75 -3.31
CA VAL A 106 -3.53 20.88 -3.05
C VAL A 106 -3.29 21.89 -1.94
N ALA A 107 -2.67 21.44 -0.87
CA ALA A 107 -2.36 22.27 0.28
C ALA A 107 -0.85 22.37 0.52
N VAL A 108 -0.41 23.48 1.11
CA VAL A 108 0.96 23.67 1.58
C VAL A 108 0.98 23.51 3.08
N ARG A 109 1.91 22.70 3.58
CA ARG A 109 2.18 22.54 5.01
C ARG A 109 3.64 22.86 5.27
N LYS A 110 3.90 23.53 6.38
CA LYS A 110 5.26 23.84 6.85
C LYS A 110 5.50 23.05 8.14
N GLY A 111 6.74 22.75 8.40
CA GLY A 111 7.14 22.01 9.59
C GLY A 111 8.64 21.97 9.75
N THR A 112 9.10 21.07 10.59
CA THR A 112 10.50 20.91 10.95
C THR A 112 10.82 19.41 11.01
N VAL A 113 12.02 19.02 10.60
CA VAL A 113 12.51 17.65 10.74
C VAL A 113 12.76 17.38 12.22
N THR A 114 12.07 16.39 12.78
CA THR A 114 12.16 16.06 14.22
C THR A 114 12.90 14.76 14.49
N GLU A 115 12.99 13.86 13.49
CA GLU A 115 13.72 12.61 13.65
C GLU A 115 14.33 12.17 12.32
N ILE A 116 15.52 11.59 12.39
CA ILE A 116 16.22 10.96 11.26
C ILE A 116 16.70 9.61 11.75
N ARG A 117 16.23 8.54 11.14
CA ARG A 117 16.58 7.18 11.53
C ARG A 117 17.02 6.36 10.31
N ARG A 118 18.15 5.68 10.40
CA ARG A 118 18.59 4.74 9.38
C ARG A 118 17.86 3.42 9.56
N LEU A 119 17.05 3.02 8.58
CA LEU A 119 16.31 1.76 8.59
C LEU A 119 17.11 0.60 8.02
N SER A 120 17.95 0.89 7.02
CA SER A 120 18.85 -0.06 6.37
C SER A 120 20.06 0.68 5.78
N PRO A 121 21.05 -0.02 5.20
CA PRO A 121 22.15 0.66 4.49
C PRO A 121 21.69 1.65 3.44
N GLY A 122 20.64 1.31 2.69
CA GLY A 122 20.11 2.11 1.58
C GLY A 122 18.83 2.90 1.87
N ILE A 123 18.28 2.89 3.11
CA ILE A 123 17.00 3.53 3.41
C ILE A 123 17.08 4.33 4.72
N VAL A 124 16.61 5.57 4.66
CA VAL A 124 16.49 6.47 5.81
C VAL A 124 15.03 6.85 6.03
N GLU A 125 14.58 6.81 7.26
CA GLU A 125 13.30 7.37 7.70
C GLU A 125 13.52 8.81 8.17
N ILE A 126 12.73 9.72 7.63
CA ILE A 126 12.68 11.12 8.04
C ILE A 126 11.30 11.39 8.60
N VAL A 127 11.25 11.92 9.80
CA VAL A 127 10.01 12.38 10.44
C VAL A 127 10.03 13.89 10.50
N ALA A 128 8.94 14.49 10.04
CA ALA A 128 8.74 15.94 10.12
C ALA A 128 7.45 16.25 10.88
N THR A 129 7.53 17.08 11.89
CA THR A 129 6.36 17.62 12.58
C THR A 129 5.87 18.85 11.85
N LEU A 130 4.62 18.84 11.44
CA LEU A 130 3.97 19.90 10.66
C LEU A 130 3.15 20.82 11.54
N THR A 131 3.04 22.09 11.16
CA THR A 131 2.21 23.07 11.88
C THR A 131 0.70 22.79 11.79
N LYS A 132 0.29 22.03 10.77
CA LYS A 132 -1.10 21.60 10.56
C LYS A 132 -1.10 20.19 9.97
N ARG A 133 -2.12 19.39 10.31
CA ARG A 133 -2.32 18.04 9.78
C ARG A 133 -2.18 18.03 8.25
N PRO A 134 -1.42 17.07 7.68
CA PRO A 134 -1.41 16.86 6.24
C PRO A 134 -2.76 16.31 5.75
N THR A 135 -3.23 16.81 4.62
CA THR A 135 -4.46 16.35 3.95
C THR A 135 -4.07 15.35 2.86
N LEU A 136 -3.39 14.29 3.23
CA LEU A 136 -2.90 13.27 2.31
C LEU A 136 -3.51 11.93 2.69
N GLU A 137 -4.00 11.21 1.70
CA GLU A 137 -4.45 9.83 1.85
C GLU A 137 -3.28 8.87 1.60
N PRO A 138 -3.32 7.65 2.18
CA PRO A 138 -2.32 6.63 1.92
C PRO A 138 -2.10 6.38 0.42
N GLY A 139 -0.84 6.46 -0.03
CA GLY A 139 -0.48 6.33 -1.44
C GLY A 139 -0.44 7.65 -2.22
N HIS A 140 -0.94 8.76 -1.67
CA HIS A 140 -0.64 10.07 -2.24
C HIS A 140 0.85 10.39 -2.13
N GLN A 141 1.34 11.18 -3.07
CA GLN A 141 2.67 11.78 -3.01
C GLN A 141 2.55 13.28 -2.68
N ALA A 142 3.66 13.86 -2.24
CA ALA A 142 3.80 15.29 -2.02
C ALA A 142 5.16 15.76 -2.54
N ARG A 143 5.23 17.01 -2.97
CA ARG A 143 6.49 17.70 -3.20
C ARG A 143 7.01 18.19 -1.86
N VAL A 144 8.16 17.68 -1.43
CA VAL A 144 8.79 17.97 -0.15
C VAL A 144 10.09 18.71 -0.41
N THR A 145 10.23 19.88 0.20
CA THR A 145 11.44 20.69 0.12
C THR A 145 12.00 20.86 1.52
N PHE A 146 13.16 20.28 1.77
CA PHE A 146 13.97 20.57 2.95
C PHE A 146 14.78 21.82 2.66
N SER A 147 14.83 22.74 3.61
CA SER A 147 15.50 24.05 3.39
C SER A 147 16.95 23.87 2.91
N GLY A 148 17.29 24.53 1.81
CA GLY A 148 18.63 24.43 1.20
C GLY A 148 18.83 23.21 0.31
N LEU A 149 17.83 22.33 0.13
CA LEU A 149 17.93 21.13 -0.70
C LEU A 149 16.94 21.16 -1.87
N PRO A 150 17.19 20.37 -2.93
CA PRO A 150 16.25 20.18 -4.03
C PRO A 150 14.90 19.64 -3.53
N THR A 151 13.84 19.98 -4.25
CA THR A 151 12.51 19.45 -3.97
C THR A 151 12.43 18.00 -4.42
N LEU A 152 12.02 17.12 -3.52
CA LEU A 152 11.79 15.70 -3.76
C LEU A 152 10.29 15.41 -3.89
N THR A 153 9.93 14.40 -4.69
CA THR A 153 8.57 13.86 -4.73
C THR A 153 8.53 12.60 -3.88
N LEU A 154 7.92 12.69 -2.70
CA LEU A 154 7.89 11.63 -1.71
C LEU A 154 6.47 11.20 -1.39
N ALA A 155 6.28 9.95 -1.02
CA ALA A 155 5.02 9.43 -0.50
C ALA A 155 5.09 9.39 1.03
N PRO A 156 4.22 10.12 1.74
CA PRO A 156 4.10 9.98 3.18
C PRO A 156 3.69 8.58 3.57
N THR A 157 4.24 8.11 4.67
CA THR A 157 4.02 6.77 5.20
C THR A 157 3.74 6.81 6.70
N LEU A 158 3.74 5.65 7.33
CA LEU A 158 3.77 5.45 8.76
C LEU A 158 5.17 4.99 9.18
N ARG A 159 5.52 5.15 10.44
CA ARG A 159 6.71 4.53 11.01
C ARG A 159 6.65 3.01 10.80
N VAL A 160 7.79 2.33 10.84
CA VAL A 160 7.87 0.87 10.60
C VAL A 160 7.02 0.08 11.60
N ASP A 161 6.93 0.53 12.84
CA ASP A 161 6.05 -0.01 13.89
C ASP A 161 4.56 0.31 13.69
N GLY A 162 4.24 1.18 12.73
CA GLY A 162 2.88 1.63 12.42
C GLY A 162 2.41 2.78 13.29
N ALA A 163 3.25 3.34 14.15
CA ALA A 163 2.93 4.56 14.89
C ALA A 163 2.76 5.74 13.93
N ALA A 164 1.92 6.69 14.29
CA ALA A 164 1.75 7.96 13.59
C ALA A 164 1.12 8.97 14.54
N GLU A 165 1.59 10.20 14.46
CA GLU A 165 0.96 11.33 15.11
C GLU A 165 0.18 12.21 14.11
N ILE A 166 -0.80 12.95 14.62
CA ILE A 166 -1.73 13.71 13.75
C ILE A 166 -1.01 14.73 12.87
N ASN A 167 0.06 15.33 13.40
CA ASN A 167 0.82 16.38 12.72
C ASN A 167 2.15 15.87 12.15
N GLU A 168 2.36 14.58 12.11
CA GLU A 168 3.57 14.01 11.53
C GLU A 168 3.42 13.73 10.04
N ALA A 169 4.53 13.89 9.34
CA ALA A 169 4.76 13.33 8.01
C ALA A 169 6.03 12.49 8.05
N VAL A 170 5.88 11.21 7.84
CA VAL A 170 6.99 10.23 7.83
C VAL A 170 7.32 9.90 6.38
N PHE A 171 8.60 9.82 6.06
CA PHE A 171 9.09 9.47 4.72
C PHE A 171 10.17 8.40 4.81
N HIS A 172 10.07 7.36 4.00
CA HIS A 172 11.18 6.44 3.74
C HIS A 172 11.85 6.89 2.44
N ILE A 173 13.12 7.25 2.52
CA ILE A 173 13.84 7.85 1.39
C ILE A 173 15.02 6.95 1.04
N PRO A 174 15.22 6.63 -0.26
CA PRO A 174 16.41 5.90 -0.69
C PRO A 174 17.66 6.76 -0.42
N ARG A 175 18.69 6.12 0.09
CA ARG A 175 20.00 6.71 0.36
C ARG A 175 21.00 6.12 -0.61
N ASP A 176 21.74 6.98 -1.29
CA ASP A 176 22.88 6.55 -2.10
C ASP A 176 24.05 6.22 -1.17
N PRO A 177 24.68 5.03 -1.27
CA PRO A 177 25.89 4.69 -0.52
C PRO A 177 27.06 5.68 -0.74
N GLU A 178 27.13 6.27 -1.92
CA GLU A 178 28.17 7.24 -2.29
C GLU A 178 27.88 8.65 -1.74
N GLY A 179 26.72 8.83 -1.09
CA GLY A 179 26.26 10.11 -0.57
C GLY A 179 25.31 10.83 -1.51
N GLY A 180 24.44 11.66 -0.93
CA GLY A 180 23.43 12.37 -1.73
C GLY A 180 22.67 13.42 -0.92
N PRO A 181 21.64 14.06 -1.54
CA PRO A 181 20.87 15.12 -0.88
C PRO A 181 20.26 14.69 0.46
N VAL A 182 19.95 13.40 0.61
CA VAL A 182 19.36 12.84 1.85
C VAL A 182 20.35 12.92 3.01
N ASP A 183 21.65 12.75 2.76
CA ASP A 183 22.70 12.86 3.77
C ASP A 183 22.94 14.31 4.26
N ALA A 184 22.40 15.29 3.55
CA ALA A 184 22.44 16.70 3.94
C ALA A 184 21.24 17.13 4.78
N ILE A 185 20.24 16.28 4.98
CA ILE A 185 19.09 16.55 5.85
C ILE A 185 19.55 16.55 7.31
N ARG A 186 19.09 17.52 8.10
CA ARG A 186 19.45 17.70 9.51
C ARG A 186 18.21 17.80 10.39
N LEU A 187 18.38 17.51 11.68
CA LEU A 187 17.37 17.82 12.69
C LEU A 187 17.12 19.33 12.72
N ASP A 188 15.93 19.72 13.10
CA ASP A 188 15.44 21.10 13.16
C ASP A 188 15.44 21.86 11.82
N GLN A 189 15.75 21.17 10.71
CA GLN A 189 15.70 21.75 9.38
C GLN A 189 14.26 22.05 8.97
N PRO A 190 13.95 23.27 8.49
CA PRO A 190 12.62 23.60 7.99
C PRO A 190 12.25 22.77 6.78
N VAL A 191 11.01 22.26 6.78
CA VAL A 191 10.44 21.49 5.68
C VAL A 191 9.16 22.13 5.17
N ARG A 192 8.98 22.06 3.86
CA ARG A 192 7.75 22.46 3.18
C ARG A 192 7.21 21.31 2.35
N LEU A 193 5.96 20.95 2.62
CA LEU A 193 5.24 19.89 1.94
C LEU A 193 4.10 20.51 1.13
N LYS A 194 4.02 20.18 -0.18
CA LYS A 194 2.96 20.62 -1.09
C LYS A 194 2.32 19.39 -1.74
N GLY A 195 1.06 19.15 -1.47
CA GLY A 195 0.33 17.98 -1.99
C GLY A 195 -1.17 18.05 -1.72
N PRO A 196 -1.92 17.03 -2.17
CA PRO A 196 -1.44 15.81 -2.80
C PRO A 196 -0.95 16.00 -4.25
N VAL A 197 -0.10 15.08 -4.71
CA VAL A 197 0.27 14.92 -6.12
C VAL A 197 0.20 13.42 -6.48
N GLY A 198 0.02 13.12 -7.76
CA GLY A 198 -0.12 11.74 -8.23
C GLY A 198 -1.53 11.15 -8.01
N ARG A 199 -1.72 9.91 -8.45
CA ARG A 199 -3.00 9.17 -8.39
C ARG A 199 -2.85 7.79 -7.73
N GLY A 200 -1.79 7.58 -6.97
CA GLY A 200 -1.47 6.31 -6.32
C GLY A 200 -2.25 6.02 -5.04
N GLN A 201 -3.16 6.92 -4.62
CA GLN A 201 -3.90 6.76 -3.36
C GLN A 201 -4.71 5.47 -3.32
N TYR A 202 -4.90 4.95 -2.10
CA TYR A 202 -5.69 3.75 -1.87
C TYR A 202 -7.09 3.87 -2.45
N ARG A 203 -7.53 2.81 -3.12
CA ARG A 203 -8.87 2.69 -3.69
C ARG A 203 -9.61 1.54 -3.00
N PRO A 204 -10.64 1.83 -2.19
CA PRO A 204 -11.49 0.80 -1.64
C PRO A 204 -12.32 0.13 -2.73
N GLY A 205 -12.81 -1.07 -2.44
CA GLY A 205 -13.63 -1.86 -3.37
C GLY A 205 -12.81 -2.59 -4.45
N GLY A 206 -13.52 -3.37 -5.23
CA GLY A 206 -12.94 -4.22 -6.27
C GLY A 206 -12.51 -5.59 -5.76
N GLY A 207 -11.67 -6.27 -6.54
CA GLY A 207 -11.17 -7.61 -6.22
C GLY A 207 -10.03 -7.62 -5.22
N ARG A 208 -9.18 -8.63 -5.34
CA ARG A 208 -7.98 -8.78 -4.52
C ARG A 208 -7.08 -7.55 -4.65
N LEU A 209 -6.55 -7.09 -3.52
CA LEU A 209 -5.56 -6.03 -3.46
C LEU A 209 -4.15 -6.62 -3.59
N VAL A 210 -3.45 -6.26 -4.66
CA VAL A 210 -2.06 -6.67 -4.89
C VAL A 210 -1.15 -5.46 -4.66
N LEU A 211 -0.29 -5.58 -3.68
CA LEU A 211 0.63 -4.53 -3.24
C LEU A 211 2.05 -4.88 -3.65
N VAL A 212 2.69 -4.02 -4.41
CA VAL A 212 4.03 -4.24 -4.96
C VAL A 212 4.95 -3.09 -4.55
N ALA A 213 6.08 -3.42 -3.95
CA ALA A 213 7.03 -2.42 -3.47
C ALA A 213 8.46 -2.73 -3.87
N ALA A 214 9.19 -1.73 -4.35
CA ALA A 214 10.64 -1.80 -4.55
C ALA A 214 11.36 -0.80 -3.64
N GLY A 215 12.32 -1.27 -2.85
CA GLY A 215 13.12 -0.46 -1.94
C GLY A 215 12.28 0.44 -1.02
N ALA A 216 12.56 1.75 -1.03
CA ALA A 216 11.81 2.75 -0.24
C ALA A 216 10.32 2.84 -0.59
N GLY A 217 9.90 2.31 -1.75
CA GLY A 217 8.49 2.21 -2.14
C GLY A 217 7.64 1.44 -1.15
N PHE A 218 8.27 0.59 -0.32
CA PHE A 218 7.56 -0.08 0.75
C PHE A 218 6.84 0.89 1.69
N GLY A 219 7.39 2.06 1.98
CA GLY A 219 6.72 3.05 2.83
C GLY A 219 5.32 3.40 2.34
N ALA A 220 5.18 3.75 1.05
CA ALA A 220 3.88 4.06 0.46
C ALA A 220 2.93 2.86 0.50
N ILE A 221 3.43 1.67 0.18
CA ILE A 221 2.67 0.42 0.21
C ILE A 221 2.25 0.04 1.63
N TRP A 222 3.09 0.31 2.63
CA TRP A 222 2.77 0.10 4.04
C TRP A 222 1.57 0.95 4.49
N ALA A 223 1.58 2.24 4.14
CA ALA A 223 0.45 3.13 4.44
C ALA A 223 -0.85 2.64 3.77
N ILE A 224 -0.79 2.19 2.51
CA ILE A 224 -1.94 1.62 1.79
C ILE A 224 -2.42 0.33 2.46
N ALA A 225 -1.51 -0.58 2.81
CA ALA A 225 -1.85 -1.86 3.44
C ALA A 225 -2.56 -1.66 4.79
N ARG A 226 -2.07 -0.71 5.60
CA ARG A 226 -2.69 -0.33 6.87
C ARG A 226 -4.09 0.23 6.66
N ALA A 227 -4.25 1.17 5.72
CA ALA A 227 -5.55 1.73 5.37
C ALA A 227 -6.53 0.67 4.88
N ALA A 228 -6.06 -0.23 4.00
CA ALA A 228 -6.89 -1.32 3.48
C ALA A 228 -7.38 -2.25 4.60
N ARG A 229 -6.52 -2.62 5.56
CA ARG A 229 -6.93 -3.45 6.70
C ARG A 229 -7.90 -2.74 7.63
N TYR A 230 -7.82 -1.42 7.71
CA TYR A 230 -8.75 -0.62 8.51
C TYR A 230 -10.12 -0.48 7.82
N VAL A 231 -10.13 -0.18 6.51
CA VAL A 231 -11.36 0.10 5.76
C VAL A 231 -12.07 -1.18 5.31
N GLU A 232 -11.29 -2.18 4.90
CA GLU A 232 -11.78 -3.46 4.34
C GLU A 232 -11.02 -4.64 4.96
N PRO A 233 -11.23 -4.96 6.24
CA PRO A 233 -10.44 -5.96 6.97
C PRO A 233 -10.48 -7.36 6.34
N ALA A 234 -11.57 -7.72 5.69
CA ALA A 234 -11.76 -9.02 5.05
C ALA A 234 -11.22 -9.09 3.60
N ARG A 235 -10.75 -7.98 3.03
CA ARG A 235 -10.28 -7.95 1.63
C ARG A 235 -9.06 -8.85 1.44
N GLU A 236 -9.12 -9.73 0.43
CA GLU A 236 -7.96 -10.53 0.03
C GLU A 236 -6.80 -9.61 -0.35
N MET A 237 -5.61 -9.85 0.23
CA MET A 237 -4.42 -9.04 0.00
C MET A 237 -3.22 -9.93 -0.26
N ALA A 238 -2.41 -9.55 -1.25
CA ALA A 238 -1.13 -10.17 -1.54
C ALA A 238 -0.04 -9.09 -1.64
N LEU A 239 1.14 -9.39 -1.11
CA LEU A 239 2.29 -8.50 -1.12
C LEU A 239 3.46 -9.13 -1.89
N ALA A 240 4.14 -8.30 -2.70
CA ALA A 240 5.44 -8.62 -3.27
C ALA A 240 6.40 -7.45 -3.03
N ILE A 241 7.51 -7.71 -2.38
CA ILE A 241 8.47 -6.69 -1.96
C ILE A 241 9.85 -7.08 -2.46
N GLY A 242 10.48 -6.18 -3.20
CA GLY A 242 11.82 -6.33 -3.72
C GLY A 242 12.77 -5.26 -3.18
N ALA A 243 14.02 -5.63 -3.04
CA ALA A 243 15.12 -4.71 -2.79
C ALA A 243 16.30 -5.06 -3.69
N ARG A 244 17.23 -4.12 -3.89
CA ARG A 244 18.48 -4.41 -4.60
C ARG A 244 19.32 -5.39 -3.82
N ASP A 245 19.39 -5.22 -2.49
CA ASP A 245 20.11 -6.06 -1.56
C ASP A 245 19.16 -6.58 -0.47
N ALA A 246 19.42 -7.80 0.02
CA ALA A 246 18.61 -8.39 1.09
C ALA A 246 18.70 -7.59 2.41
N LEU A 247 19.81 -6.86 2.63
CA LEU A 247 19.96 -5.97 3.79
C LEU A 247 19.05 -4.75 3.76
N ASP A 248 18.51 -4.39 2.58
CA ASP A 248 17.56 -3.29 2.43
C ASP A 248 16.10 -3.72 2.62
N LEU A 249 15.85 -4.97 2.99
CA LEU A 249 14.53 -5.45 3.40
C LEU A 249 14.28 -5.12 4.88
N TYR A 250 14.08 -3.85 5.18
CA TYR A 250 13.99 -3.27 6.53
C TYR A 250 12.64 -3.46 7.25
N MET A 251 11.63 -3.95 6.56
CA MET A 251 10.22 -3.88 6.95
C MET A 251 9.72 -5.07 7.78
N ARG A 252 10.56 -5.80 8.47
CA ARG A 252 10.21 -7.06 9.17
C ARG A 252 9.03 -6.92 10.14
N GLU A 253 9.03 -5.92 11.00
CA GLU A 253 7.96 -5.65 11.96
C GLU A 253 6.61 -5.38 11.28
N SER A 254 6.64 -4.56 10.23
CA SER A 254 5.45 -4.26 9.41
C SER A 254 4.88 -5.52 8.76
N LEU A 255 5.76 -6.42 8.27
CA LEU A 255 5.35 -7.69 7.66
C LEU A 255 4.76 -8.66 8.69
N ASP A 256 5.27 -8.70 9.90
CA ASP A 256 4.73 -9.53 10.97
C ASP A 256 3.35 -9.05 11.40
N TRP A 257 3.14 -7.74 11.41
CA TRP A 257 1.81 -7.17 11.62
C TRP A 257 0.85 -7.57 10.48
N LEU A 258 1.28 -7.49 9.23
CA LEU A 258 0.46 -7.89 8.08
C LEU A 258 0.09 -9.37 8.10
N ARG A 259 1.02 -10.25 8.45
CA ARG A 259 0.74 -11.68 8.63
C ARG A 259 -0.31 -11.93 9.70
N ARG A 260 -0.17 -11.29 10.86
CA ARG A 260 -1.15 -11.38 11.96
C ARG A 260 -2.54 -10.87 11.58
N THR A 261 -2.63 -9.92 10.65
CA THR A 261 -3.90 -9.39 10.14
C THR A 261 -4.44 -10.13 8.91
N GLY A 262 -3.93 -11.33 8.63
CA GLY A 262 -4.48 -12.22 7.61
C GLY A 262 -3.94 -12.02 6.19
N VAL A 263 -2.79 -11.37 6.01
CA VAL A 263 -2.10 -11.35 4.72
C VAL A 263 -1.32 -12.65 4.55
N ALA A 264 -1.94 -13.64 3.92
CA ALA A 264 -1.36 -14.97 3.79
C ALA A 264 -0.21 -15.03 2.76
N ARG A 265 -0.24 -14.19 1.74
CA ARG A 265 0.76 -14.24 0.66
C ARG A 265 1.65 -13.01 0.69
N ILE A 266 2.86 -13.19 1.21
CA ILE A 266 3.94 -12.19 1.20
C ILE A 266 5.16 -12.82 0.53
N VAL A 267 5.66 -12.16 -0.49
CA VAL A 267 6.88 -12.55 -1.23
C VAL A 267 7.94 -11.49 -1.00
N LEU A 268 9.12 -11.92 -0.60
CA LEU A 268 10.31 -11.07 -0.48
C LEU A 268 11.33 -11.51 -1.50
N CYS A 269 11.97 -10.56 -2.20
CA CYS A 269 13.05 -10.86 -3.13
C CYS A 269 14.19 -9.84 -3.07
N ALA A 270 15.38 -10.26 -3.49
CA ALA A 270 16.55 -9.40 -3.64
C ALA A 270 17.21 -9.69 -4.99
N ASP A 271 17.54 -8.61 -5.72
CA ASP A 271 18.12 -8.71 -7.05
C ASP A 271 19.58 -9.17 -7.01
N ARG A 272 20.37 -8.66 -6.06
CA ARG A 272 21.77 -9.02 -5.91
C ARG A 272 21.93 -10.40 -5.32
N GLY A 273 22.82 -11.19 -5.92
CA GLY A 273 23.31 -12.42 -5.34
C GLY A 273 24.10 -12.13 -4.06
N GLY A 274 23.97 -13.00 -3.05
CA GLY A 274 24.68 -12.86 -1.78
C GLY A 274 23.96 -13.60 -0.65
N PRO A 275 24.51 -13.53 0.58
CA PRO A 275 23.86 -14.10 1.76
C PRO A 275 22.48 -13.45 1.97
N ARG A 276 21.46 -14.27 2.11
CA ARG A 276 20.09 -13.80 2.31
C ARG A 276 19.33 -14.74 3.24
N PRO A 277 18.33 -14.24 3.97
CA PRO A 277 17.44 -15.08 4.75
C PRO A 277 16.70 -16.10 3.87
N PRO A 278 16.33 -17.28 4.40
CA PRO A 278 15.71 -18.35 3.61
C PRO A 278 14.34 -17.99 3.03
N ASP A 279 13.66 -17.00 3.60
CA ASP A 279 12.37 -16.48 3.13
C ASP A 279 12.50 -15.43 2.01
N VAL A 280 13.73 -15.05 1.63
CA VAL A 280 14.02 -14.08 0.58
C VAL A 280 14.42 -14.81 -0.70
N ARG A 281 13.70 -14.58 -1.78
CA ARG A 281 13.97 -15.15 -3.11
C ARG A 281 15.05 -14.35 -3.84
N SER A 282 15.75 -15.01 -4.76
CA SER A 282 16.70 -14.34 -5.66
C SER A 282 16.02 -13.91 -6.94
N GLY A 283 16.41 -12.76 -7.46
CA GLY A 283 16.00 -12.27 -8.77
C GLY A 283 15.00 -11.10 -8.71
N PRO A 284 14.62 -10.59 -9.90
CA PRO A 284 13.84 -9.38 -10.01
C PRO A 284 12.42 -9.55 -9.45
N LEU A 285 11.90 -8.49 -8.84
CA LEU A 285 10.58 -8.47 -8.21
C LEU A 285 9.47 -8.96 -9.17
N THR A 286 9.56 -8.59 -10.44
CA THR A 286 8.57 -8.96 -11.48
C THR A 286 8.46 -10.47 -11.71
N ALA A 287 9.54 -11.23 -11.53
CA ALA A 287 9.53 -12.68 -11.65
C ALA A 287 8.81 -13.39 -10.48
N HIS A 288 8.57 -12.69 -9.39
CA HIS A 288 8.01 -13.23 -8.16
C HIS A 288 6.60 -12.69 -7.82
N LEU A 289 6.02 -11.89 -8.72
CA LEU A 289 4.66 -11.39 -8.53
C LEU A 289 3.66 -12.55 -8.43
N PRO A 290 2.59 -12.39 -7.63
CA PRO A 290 1.46 -13.30 -7.72
C PRO A 290 0.84 -13.24 -9.12
N SER A 291 0.33 -14.36 -9.63
CA SER A 291 -0.44 -14.35 -10.89
C SER A 291 -1.56 -13.32 -10.79
N LEU A 292 -1.51 -12.31 -11.65
CA LEU A 292 -2.49 -11.23 -11.69
C LEU A 292 -3.77 -11.69 -12.39
N ARG A 293 -4.90 -11.10 -11.97
CA ARG A 293 -6.24 -11.36 -12.51
C ARG A 293 -6.85 -10.03 -12.98
N ALA A 294 -7.73 -10.06 -13.95
CA ALA A 294 -8.41 -8.87 -14.46
C ALA A 294 -9.16 -8.07 -13.36
N THR A 295 -9.62 -8.76 -12.31
CA THR A 295 -10.32 -8.17 -11.17
C THR A 295 -9.39 -7.56 -10.12
N ASP A 296 -8.07 -7.78 -10.21
CA ASP A 296 -7.13 -7.29 -9.21
C ASP A 296 -7.02 -5.76 -9.23
N VAL A 297 -6.76 -5.22 -8.05
CA VAL A 297 -6.39 -3.83 -7.84
C VAL A 297 -4.93 -3.79 -7.41
N VAL A 298 -4.07 -3.30 -8.28
CA VAL A 298 -2.62 -3.30 -8.08
C VAL A 298 -2.18 -1.89 -7.65
N HIS A 299 -1.52 -1.77 -6.50
CA HIS A 299 -0.73 -0.59 -6.17
C HIS A 299 0.74 -0.96 -6.25
N VAL A 300 1.52 -0.18 -6.98
CA VAL A 300 2.96 -0.39 -7.12
C VAL A 300 3.72 0.88 -6.76
N ALA A 301 4.74 0.74 -5.91
CA ALA A 301 5.60 1.84 -5.51
C ALA A 301 7.09 1.47 -5.64
N GLY A 302 7.89 2.39 -6.18
CA GLY A 302 9.32 2.18 -6.37
C GLY A 302 9.91 3.04 -7.47
N ASP A 303 11.04 2.60 -8.02
CA ASP A 303 11.69 3.24 -9.15
C ASP A 303 10.88 3.12 -10.44
N VAL A 304 11.21 3.98 -11.41
CA VAL A 304 10.49 4.08 -12.70
C VAL A 304 10.46 2.75 -13.45
N SER A 305 11.57 1.99 -13.42
CA SER A 305 11.70 0.73 -14.18
C SER A 305 10.80 -0.36 -13.60
N THR A 306 10.83 -0.54 -12.29
CA THR A 306 9.98 -1.52 -11.58
C THR A 306 8.51 -1.16 -11.72
N VAL A 307 8.16 0.11 -11.52
CA VAL A 307 6.77 0.58 -11.65
C VAL A 307 6.26 0.36 -13.08
N GLY A 308 7.05 0.74 -14.10
CA GLY A 308 6.69 0.53 -15.49
C GLY A 308 6.49 -0.94 -15.86
N ALA A 309 7.37 -1.81 -15.41
CA ALA A 309 7.25 -3.26 -15.66
C ALA A 309 5.98 -3.85 -15.03
N VAL A 310 5.65 -3.47 -13.80
CA VAL A 310 4.42 -3.92 -13.13
C VAL A 310 3.16 -3.37 -13.82
N GLN A 311 3.19 -2.13 -14.29
CA GLN A 311 2.08 -1.56 -15.06
C GLN A 311 1.82 -2.35 -16.36
N VAL A 312 2.87 -2.73 -17.09
CA VAL A 312 2.74 -3.57 -18.29
C VAL A 312 2.13 -4.92 -17.96
N LEU A 313 2.60 -5.58 -16.89
CA LEU A 313 2.04 -6.85 -16.44
C LEU A 313 0.58 -6.75 -16.02
N ALA A 314 0.21 -5.70 -15.30
CA ALA A 314 -1.17 -5.46 -14.90
C ALA A 314 -2.07 -5.21 -16.13
N ALA A 315 -1.61 -4.37 -17.06
CA ALA A 315 -2.33 -4.07 -18.29
C ALA A 315 -2.55 -5.30 -19.18
N SER A 316 -1.57 -6.21 -19.25
CA SER A 316 -1.66 -7.43 -20.07
C SER A 316 -2.79 -8.37 -19.64
N VAL A 317 -3.24 -8.30 -18.39
CA VAL A 317 -4.35 -9.10 -17.85
C VAL A 317 -5.61 -8.27 -17.61
N GLY A 318 -5.60 -6.97 -17.91
CA GLY A 318 -6.72 -6.08 -17.66
C GLY A 318 -6.91 -5.66 -16.20
N ALA A 319 -5.90 -5.84 -15.34
CA ALA A 319 -5.94 -5.41 -13.95
C ALA A 319 -5.80 -3.89 -13.82
N ARG A 320 -6.46 -3.31 -12.82
CA ARG A 320 -6.31 -1.87 -12.51
C ARG A 320 -5.00 -1.63 -11.77
N CYS A 321 -4.18 -0.70 -12.25
CA CYS A 321 -2.88 -0.41 -11.66
C CYS A 321 -2.74 1.07 -11.29
N TYR A 322 -2.30 1.32 -10.04
CA TYR A 322 -2.10 2.65 -9.47
C TYR A 322 -0.61 2.82 -9.11
N PRO A 323 0.16 3.52 -9.95
CA PRO A 323 1.59 3.68 -9.78
C PRO A 323 1.94 4.80 -8.80
N ILE A 324 3.01 4.59 -8.03
CA ILE A 324 3.68 5.56 -7.15
C ILE A 324 5.17 5.53 -7.51
N VAL A 325 5.58 6.45 -8.37
CA VAL A 325 7.00 6.55 -8.76
C VAL A 325 7.74 7.38 -7.73
N LEU A 326 8.78 6.81 -7.14
CA LEU A 326 9.70 7.49 -6.24
C LEU A 326 11.00 7.81 -7.01
N ALA A 327 11.44 9.04 -6.92
CA ALA A 327 12.67 9.51 -7.57
C ALA A 327 13.89 9.21 -6.70
#